data_f510aa042fa9cb441c5817234e610bb5
#
_entry.id   f510aa042fa9cb441c5817234e610bb5
#
_cell.length_a   1.000
_cell.length_b   1.000
_cell.length_c   1.000
_cell.angle_alpha   90.00
_cell.angle_beta   90.00
_cell.angle_gamma   90.00
#
_symmetry.space_group_name_H-M   'P 1'
#
loop_
_entity.id
_entity.type
_entity.pdbx_description
1 polymer ?
#
loop_
_entity_poly.entity_id
_entity_poly.type
_entity_poly.pdbx_seq_one_letter_code
_entity_poly.pdbx_strand_id
1 'polypeptide(L)'
;MVTFNVTNVVRIIHHAVVEKLVSRASRQKGQRGEREICHLLAEKLGGEYKRNLSQTQDGGYDVLGLEGFAIEVKFQETLSIERWWKQTVGQAGKDRVPVLFFRKSRENWRVAIPFQGVKNYVPCNKCSELYYSIVPVDYFLGQVRNLNV
;
A
#
# COMPACT_ATOMS: atom_id res chain seq x y z
N MET A 1 0.30 10.45 51.22
CA MET A 1 1.11 11.40 50.46
C MET A 1 1.70 10.65 49.27
N VAL A 2 1.20 10.90 48.07
CA VAL A 2 1.67 10.22 46.87
C VAL A 2 2.92 10.97 46.40
N THR A 3 4.08 10.41 46.59
CA THR A 3 5.34 10.95 46.05
C THR A 3 5.42 10.66 44.57
N PHE A 4 5.12 11.63 43.74
CA PHE A 4 5.34 11.55 42.31
C PHE A 4 6.85 11.49 42.05
N ASN A 5 7.30 10.35 41.57
CA ASN A 5 8.68 10.19 41.18
C ASN A 5 8.91 10.89 39.83
N VAL A 6 9.55 12.06 39.87
CA VAL A 6 9.84 12.92 38.70
C VAL A 6 10.52 12.14 37.58
N THR A 7 11.39 11.19 37.92
CA THR A 7 12.09 10.33 36.96
C THR A 7 11.11 9.48 36.12
N ASN A 8 10.06 8.95 36.75
CA ASN A 8 9.04 8.16 36.05
C ASN A 8 8.17 9.04 35.13
N VAL A 9 7.83 10.23 35.58
CA VAL A 9 7.05 11.18 34.76
C VAL A 9 7.83 11.61 33.51
N VAL A 10 9.11 11.96 33.67
CA VAL A 10 9.98 12.31 32.54
C VAL A 10 10.13 11.12 31.56
N ARG A 11 10.26 9.90 32.04
CA ARG A 11 10.35 8.69 31.20
C ARG A 11 9.07 8.43 30.40
N ILE A 12 7.89 8.63 31.03
CA ILE A 12 6.59 8.46 30.36
C ILE A 12 6.41 9.53 29.27
N ILE A 13 6.72 10.80 29.57
CA ILE A 13 6.63 11.90 28.60
C ILE A 13 7.60 11.65 27.42
N HIS A 14 8.84 11.26 27.71
CA HIS A 14 9.82 10.96 26.69
C HIS A 14 9.34 9.83 25.77
N HIS A 15 8.82 8.75 26.32
CA HIS A 15 8.27 7.63 25.56
C HIS A 15 7.12 8.06 24.66
N ALA A 16 6.14 8.79 25.18
CA ALA A 16 5.00 9.29 24.41
C ALA A 16 5.42 10.25 23.28
N VAL A 17 6.42 11.10 23.51
CA VAL A 17 6.95 12.01 22.48
C VAL A 17 7.66 11.22 21.38
N VAL A 18 8.50 10.25 21.74
CA VAL A 18 9.20 9.39 20.77
C VAL A 18 8.19 8.59 19.93
N GLU A 19 7.20 7.97 20.55
CA GLU A 19 6.14 7.24 19.82
C GLU A 19 5.40 8.14 18.82
N LYS A 20 5.05 9.36 19.22
CA LYS A 20 4.38 10.34 18.37
C LYS A 20 5.24 10.76 17.18
N LEU A 21 6.56 10.95 17.37
CA LEU A 21 7.50 11.26 16.31
C LEU A 21 7.67 10.10 15.33
N VAL A 22 7.80 8.87 15.83
CA VAL A 22 7.91 7.65 15.01
C VAL A 22 6.64 7.46 14.17
N SER A 23 5.46 7.63 14.75
CA SER A 23 4.19 7.49 14.03
C SER A 23 4.01 8.57 12.95
N ARG A 24 4.49 9.79 13.20
CA ARG A 24 4.49 10.88 12.20
C ARG A 24 5.43 10.59 11.03
N ALA A 25 6.66 10.15 11.32
CA ALA A 25 7.62 9.76 10.29
C ALA A 25 7.12 8.60 9.43
N SER A 26 6.50 7.59 10.05
CA SER A 26 5.89 6.46 9.34
C SER A 26 4.77 6.89 8.40
N ARG A 27 3.88 7.78 8.86
CA ARG A 27 2.81 8.34 8.02
C ARG A 27 3.35 9.15 6.84
N GLN A 28 4.35 10.01 7.07
CA GLN A 28 5.00 10.79 6.01
C GLN A 28 5.66 9.89 4.96
N LYS A 29 6.28 8.78 5.41
CA LYS A 29 6.89 7.78 4.53
C LYS A 29 5.83 7.07 3.68
N GLY A 30 4.71 6.66 4.26
CA GLY A 30 3.58 6.09 3.53
C GLY A 30 3.05 7.05 2.45
N GLN A 31 2.77 8.29 2.81
CA GLN A 31 2.29 9.33 1.88
C GLN A 31 3.29 9.63 0.76
N ARG A 32 4.60 9.56 1.06
CA ARG A 32 5.64 9.68 0.03
C ARG A 32 5.57 8.52 -0.95
N GLY A 33 5.43 7.29 -0.48
CA GLY A 33 5.28 6.11 -1.33
C GLY A 33 4.07 6.20 -2.26
N GLU A 34 2.91 6.62 -1.73
CA GLU A 34 1.70 6.83 -2.54
C GLU A 34 1.93 7.87 -3.66
N ARG A 35 2.60 9.00 -3.35
CA ARG A 35 2.95 10.02 -4.37
C ARG A 35 3.91 9.47 -5.42
N GLU A 36 4.91 8.70 -5.02
CA GLU A 36 5.87 8.08 -5.94
C GLU A 36 5.15 7.14 -6.93
N ILE A 37 4.20 6.33 -6.45
CA ILE A 37 3.41 5.44 -7.32
C ILE A 37 2.49 6.24 -8.26
N CYS A 38 1.83 7.30 -7.79
CA CYS A 38 1.05 8.17 -8.66
C CYS A 38 1.90 8.74 -9.81
N HIS A 39 3.10 9.25 -9.51
CA HIS A 39 4.04 9.75 -10.52
C HIS A 39 4.51 8.67 -11.49
N LEU A 40 4.86 7.49 -10.97
CA LEU A 40 5.31 6.36 -11.77
C LEU A 40 4.23 5.91 -12.77
N LEU A 41 2.98 5.79 -12.33
CA LEU A 41 1.87 5.42 -13.20
C LEU A 41 1.61 6.48 -14.26
N ALA A 42 1.63 7.78 -13.90
CA ALA A 42 1.45 8.87 -14.85
C ALA A 42 2.57 8.92 -15.89
N GLU A 43 3.82 8.72 -15.49
CA GLU A 43 4.98 8.67 -16.40
C GLU A 43 4.91 7.48 -17.36
N LYS A 44 4.52 6.31 -16.87
CA LYS A 44 4.61 5.05 -17.63
C LYS A 44 3.35 4.70 -18.42
N LEU A 45 2.18 5.07 -17.93
CA LEU A 45 0.88 4.75 -18.56
C LEU A 45 0.20 5.99 -19.17
N GLY A 46 0.65 7.19 -18.80
CA GLY A 46 -0.08 8.42 -19.09
C GLY A 46 -1.31 8.58 -18.22
N GLY A 47 -2.00 9.71 -18.34
CA GLY A 47 -3.19 9.99 -17.54
C GLY A 47 -2.90 10.62 -16.18
N GLU A 48 -3.92 10.72 -15.35
CA GLU A 48 -3.87 11.40 -14.06
C GLU A 48 -4.13 10.39 -12.92
N TYR A 49 -3.22 10.33 -11.96
CA TYR A 49 -3.33 9.47 -10.79
C TYR A 49 -3.21 10.31 -9.52
N LYS A 50 -4.09 10.04 -8.56
CA LYS A 50 -4.18 10.80 -7.31
C LYS A 50 -4.18 9.88 -6.11
N ARG A 51 -3.67 10.37 -4.99
CA ARG A 51 -3.80 9.72 -3.70
C ARG A 51 -5.28 9.74 -3.27
N ASN A 52 -5.76 8.63 -2.75
CA ASN A 52 -7.10 8.56 -2.15
C ASN A 52 -7.07 9.13 -0.73
N LEU A 53 -7.49 10.39 -0.59
CA LEU A 53 -7.52 11.07 0.70
C LEU A 53 -8.78 10.74 1.53
N SER A 54 -9.77 10.08 0.95
CA SER A 54 -11.04 9.71 1.59
C SER A 54 -11.00 8.35 2.28
N GLN A 55 -9.86 7.65 2.26
CA GLN A 55 -9.70 6.30 2.82
C GLN A 55 -10.16 6.14 4.27
N THR A 56 -9.98 7.18 5.08
CA THR A 56 -10.32 7.14 6.50
C THR A 56 -11.82 7.10 6.79
N GLN A 57 -12.65 7.47 5.82
CA GLN A 57 -14.11 7.53 5.98
C GLN A 57 -14.81 6.31 5.37
N ASP A 58 -14.35 5.82 4.20
CA ASP A 58 -15.07 4.80 3.44
C ASP A 58 -14.30 3.47 3.31
N GLY A 59 -13.09 3.38 3.87
CA GLY A 59 -12.15 2.28 3.59
C GLY A 59 -11.79 2.27 2.11
N GLY A 60 -10.60 1.87 1.72
CA GLY A 60 -10.31 1.85 0.31
C GLY A 60 -8.81 1.77 0.00
N TYR A 61 -8.51 1.66 -1.26
CA TYR A 61 -7.17 1.59 -1.81
C TYR A 61 -6.52 3.00 -1.89
N ASP A 62 -5.19 3.03 -2.01
CA ASP A 62 -4.38 4.24 -1.85
C ASP A 62 -4.34 5.16 -3.07
N VAL A 63 -4.50 4.62 -4.28
CA VAL A 63 -4.30 5.35 -5.54
C VAL A 63 -5.55 5.28 -6.42
N LEU A 64 -6.02 6.44 -6.85
CA LEU A 64 -7.12 6.62 -7.80
C LEU A 64 -6.57 6.90 -9.20
N GLY A 65 -7.32 6.52 -10.25
CA GLY A 65 -7.02 6.84 -11.64
C GLY A 65 -6.75 5.65 -12.54
N LEU A 66 -6.45 4.47 -11.99
CA LEU A 66 -6.38 3.22 -12.76
C LEU A 66 -7.70 2.47 -12.61
N GLU A 67 -8.58 2.61 -13.59
CA GLU A 67 -9.90 2.02 -13.54
C GLU A 67 -9.83 0.48 -13.51
N GLY A 68 -10.71 -0.13 -12.70
CA GLY A 68 -10.74 -1.58 -12.51
C GLY A 68 -9.69 -2.15 -11.57
N PHE A 69 -8.85 -1.31 -10.97
CA PHE A 69 -7.80 -1.74 -10.04
C PHE A 69 -7.99 -1.12 -8.65
N ALA A 70 -7.60 -1.87 -7.63
CA ALA A 70 -7.45 -1.39 -6.26
C ALA A 70 -5.97 -1.45 -5.89
N ILE A 71 -5.33 -0.29 -5.84
CA ILE A 71 -3.88 -0.18 -5.60
C ILE A 71 -3.62 0.21 -4.17
N GLU A 72 -2.93 -0.66 -3.44
CA GLU A 72 -2.39 -0.41 -2.11
C GLU A 72 -0.88 -0.16 -2.20
N VAL A 73 -0.35 0.74 -1.38
CA VAL A 73 1.07 1.12 -1.38
C VAL A 73 1.67 0.97 0.02
N LYS A 74 2.74 0.20 0.15
CA LYS A 74 3.45 -0.02 1.41
C LYS A 74 4.92 0.34 1.28
N PHE A 75 5.32 1.41 1.95
CA PHE A 75 6.71 1.83 2.06
C PHE A 75 7.17 1.68 3.51
N GLN A 76 7.68 0.50 3.85
CA GLN A 76 8.05 0.13 5.23
C GLN A 76 9.34 -0.70 5.26
N GLU A 77 10.09 -0.60 6.35
CA GLU A 77 11.33 -1.37 6.53
C GLU A 77 11.08 -2.85 6.84
N THR A 78 9.99 -3.16 7.55
CA THR A 78 9.58 -4.54 7.83
C THR A 78 8.47 -4.94 6.88
N LEU A 79 8.71 -5.98 6.08
CA LEU A 79 7.74 -6.46 5.12
C LEU A 79 6.76 -7.45 5.76
N SER A 80 5.47 -7.22 5.57
CA SER A 80 4.37 -8.11 6.00
C SER A 80 3.45 -8.39 4.81
N ILE A 81 4.02 -8.94 3.72
CA ILE A 81 3.38 -9.02 2.40
C ILE A 81 2.08 -9.80 2.45
N GLU A 82 2.00 -10.94 3.12
CA GLU A 82 0.77 -11.72 3.24
C GLU A 82 -0.37 -10.92 3.88
N ARG A 83 -0.08 -10.22 4.98
CA ARG A 83 -1.07 -9.39 5.67
C ARG A 83 -1.53 -8.23 4.78
N TRP A 84 -0.60 -7.58 4.11
CA TRP A 84 -0.92 -6.47 3.20
C TRP A 84 -1.69 -6.94 1.98
N TRP A 85 -1.34 -8.12 1.45
CA TRP A 85 -2.07 -8.71 0.34
C TRP A 85 -3.52 -9.02 0.70
N LYS A 86 -3.78 -9.65 1.85
CA LYS A 86 -5.14 -9.89 2.35
C LYS A 86 -5.93 -8.59 2.50
N GLN A 87 -5.30 -7.54 3.02
CA GLN A 87 -5.91 -6.21 3.10
C GLN A 87 -6.26 -5.68 1.70
N THR A 88 -5.34 -5.76 0.75
CA THR A 88 -5.53 -5.30 -0.64
C THR A 88 -6.68 -6.04 -1.32
N VAL A 89 -6.74 -7.36 -1.18
CA VAL A 89 -7.85 -8.18 -1.71
C VAL A 89 -9.20 -7.77 -1.09
N GLY A 90 -9.24 -7.56 0.22
CA GLY A 90 -10.44 -7.08 0.90
C GLY A 90 -10.93 -5.72 0.40
N GLN A 91 -10.02 -4.79 0.15
CA GLN A 91 -10.32 -3.46 -0.41
C GLN A 91 -10.76 -3.50 -1.88
N ALA A 92 -10.22 -4.42 -2.66
CA ALA A 92 -10.59 -4.61 -4.06
C ALA A 92 -12.04 -5.12 -4.22
N GLY A 93 -12.51 -5.89 -3.25
CA GLY A 93 -13.83 -6.48 -3.31
C GLY A 93 -14.00 -7.43 -4.51
N LYS A 94 -15.18 -7.39 -5.13
CA LYS A 94 -15.50 -8.25 -6.29
C LYS A 94 -15.29 -7.56 -7.64
N ASP A 95 -15.12 -6.25 -7.63
CA ASP A 95 -15.21 -5.44 -8.85
C ASP A 95 -13.84 -4.94 -9.35
N ARG A 96 -12.78 -5.13 -8.56
CA ARG A 96 -11.45 -4.60 -8.88
C ARG A 96 -10.37 -5.66 -8.76
N VAL A 97 -9.31 -5.48 -9.53
CA VAL A 97 -8.10 -6.29 -9.44
C VAL A 97 -7.23 -5.73 -8.32
N PRO A 98 -6.89 -6.54 -7.28
CA PRO A 98 -5.99 -6.10 -6.21
C PRO A 98 -4.56 -5.98 -6.73
N VAL A 99 -3.88 -4.89 -6.37
CA VAL A 99 -2.48 -4.65 -6.70
C VAL A 99 -1.79 -4.03 -5.49
N LEU A 100 -0.70 -4.63 -5.04
CA LEU A 100 0.07 -4.15 -3.91
C LEU A 100 1.47 -3.73 -4.35
N PHE A 101 1.75 -2.42 -4.32
CA PHE A 101 3.11 -1.91 -4.46
C PHE A 101 3.80 -1.88 -3.10
N PHE A 102 5.02 -2.38 -3.03
CA PHE A 102 5.77 -2.36 -1.78
C PHE A 102 7.27 -2.24 -2.01
N ARG A 103 7.95 -1.62 -1.05
CA ARG A 103 9.42 -1.58 -0.96
C ARG A 103 9.91 -1.24 0.44
N LYS A 104 11.19 -1.50 0.69
CA LYS A 104 11.99 -0.89 1.77
C LYS A 104 12.72 0.35 1.26
N SER A 105 13.30 1.11 2.18
CA SER A 105 14.22 2.19 1.80
C SER A 105 15.39 1.64 0.98
N ARG A 106 15.79 2.39 -0.05
CA ARG A 106 16.90 2.05 -0.97
C ARG A 106 16.66 0.80 -1.85
N GLU A 107 15.46 0.22 -1.82
CA GLU A 107 15.07 -0.85 -2.74
C GLU A 107 14.19 -0.31 -3.87
N ASN A 108 14.15 -1.04 -4.98
CA ASN A 108 13.19 -0.79 -6.05
C ASN A 108 11.77 -1.21 -5.62
N TRP A 109 10.78 -0.59 -6.20
CA TRP A 109 9.39 -1.01 -6.06
C TRP A 109 9.19 -2.42 -6.64
N ARG A 110 8.45 -3.24 -5.90
CA ARG A 110 7.95 -4.55 -6.33
C ARG A 110 6.43 -4.53 -6.28
N VAL A 111 5.80 -5.40 -7.04
CA VAL A 111 4.34 -5.46 -7.13
C VAL A 111 3.87 -6.87 -6.84
N ALA A 112 2.93 -7.02 -5.90
CA ALA A 112 2.16 -8.24 -5.77
C ALA A 112 0.86 -8.09 -6.58
N ILE A 113 0.59 -9.09 -7.42
CA ILE A 113 -0.58 -9.19 -8.29
C ILE A 113 -1.24 -10.56 -8.12
N PRO A 114 -2.51 -10.75 -8.56
CA PRO A 114 -3.12 -12.07 -8.56
C PRO A 114 -2.24 -13.10 -9.29
N PHE A 115 -2.22 -14.32 -8.77
CA PHE A 115 -1.40 -15.39 -9.34
C PHE A 115 -1.70 -15.66 -10.83
N GLN A 116 -2.96 -15.54 -11.24
CA GLN A 116 -3.39 -15.69 -12.63
C GLN A 116 -3.02 -14.49 -13.54
N GLY A 117 -2.37 -13.48 -12.98
CA GLY A 117 -2.16 -12.20 -13.64
C GLY A 117 -3.41 -11.31 -13.62
N VAL A 118 -3.26 -10.05 -14.04
CA VAL A 118 -4.35 -9.07 -13.93
C VAL A 118 -5.47 -9.30 -14.94
N LYS A 119 -5.16 -9.83 -16.11
CA LYS A 119 -6.13 -10.07 -17.19
C LYS A 119 -7.13 -11.18 -16.85
N ASN A 120 -6.67 -12.22 -16.19
CA ASN A 120 -7.44 -13.44 -15.92
C ASN A 120 -7.95 -13.48 -14.48
N TYR A 121 -7.89 -12.36 -13.77
CA TYR A 121 -8.32 -12.32 -12.38
C TYR A 121 -9.82 -12.55 -12.26
N VAL A 122 -10.16 -13.56 -11.48
CA VAL A 122 -11.54 -13.84 -11.06
C VAL A 122 -11.56 -13.79 -9.54
N PRO A 123 -12.37 -12.91 -8.92
CA PRO A 123 -12.46 -12.82 -7.48
C PRO A 123 -12.93 -14.14 -6.86
N CYS A 124 -12.16 -14.64 -5.91
CA CYS A 124 -12.49 -15.83 -5.12
C CYS A 124 -12.20 -15.53 -3.66
N ASN A 125 -13.20 -15.68 -2.80
CA ASN A 125 -13.13 -15.26 -1.40
C ASN A 125 -11.96 -15.84 -0.60
N LYS A 126 -11.53 -17.08 -0.91
CA LYS A 126 -10.41 -17.74 -0.21
C LYS A 126 -9.15 -17.83 -1.05
N CYS A 127 -9.28 -18.12 -2.35
CA CYS A 127 -8.13 -18.32 -3.23
C CYS A 127 -7.36 -17.01 -3.49
N SER A 128 -8.08 -15.89 -3.67
CA SER A 128 -7.46 -14.59 -3.94
C SER A 128 -6.59 -14.09 -2.80
N GLU A 129 -6.91 -14.41 -1.55
CA GLU A 129 -6.10 -14.04 -0.38
C GLU A 129 -4.82 -14.87 -0.23
N LEU A 130 -4.81 -16.10 -0.75
CA LEU A 130 -3.73 -17.05 -0.56
C LEU A 130 -2.69 -17.05 -1.70
N TYR A 131 -3.14 -16.72 -2.92
CA TYR A 131 -2.32 -16.88 -4.11
C TYR A 131 -2.05 -15.55 -4.80
N TYR A 132 -0.79 -15.13 -4.78
CA TYR A 132 -0.29 -13.95 -5.49
C TYR A 132 1.11 -14.21 -6.06
N SER A 133 1.50 -13.40 -7.03
CA SER A 133 2.86 -13.38 -7.58
C SER A 133 3.51 -12.04 -7.30
N ILE A 134 4.77 -12.06 -6.91
CA ILE A 134 5.59 -10.84 -6.78
C ILE A 134 6.36 -10.65 -8.08
N VAL A 135 6.15 -9.52 -8.71
CA VAL A 135 6.71 -9.20 -10.02
C VAL A 135 7.41 -7.83 -10.03
N PRO A 136 8.35 -7.60 -10.96
CA PRO A 136 8.87 -6.26 -11.22
C PRO A 136 7.76 -5.31 -11.70
N VAL A 137 7.93 -4.01 -11.46
CA VAL A 137 6.97 -2.99 -11.89
C VAL A 137 6.71 -3.02 -13.40
N ASP A 138 7.76 -3.15 -14.21
CA ASP A 138 7.63 -3.17 -15.68
C ASP A 138 6.80 -4.34 -16.20
N TYR A 139 6.86 -5.50 -15.53
CA TYR A 139 6.02 -6.64 -15.85
C TYR A 139 4.53 -6.34 -15.60
N PHE A 140 4.21 -5.77 -14.45
CA PHE A 140 2.84 -5.33 -14.14
C PHE A 140 2.33 -4.30 -15.14
N LEU A 141 3.13 -3.27 -15.44
CA LEU A 141 2.78 -2.24 -16.42
C LEU A 141 2.55 -2.80 -17.83
N GLY A 142 3.35 -3.80 -18.21
CA GLY A 142 3.15 -4.53 -19.46
C GLY A 142 1.80 -5.23 -19.53
N GLN A 143 1.39 -5.90 -18.44
CA GLN A 143 0.07 -6.51 -18.36
C GLN A 143 -1.07 -5.48 -18.46
N VAL A 144 -0.94 -4.34 -17.79
CA VAL A 144 -1.95 -3.25 -17.85
C VAL A 144 -2.10 -2.70 -19.27
N ARG A 145 -0.99 -2.44 -19.97
CA ARG A 145 -1.02 -1.96 -21.36
C ARG A 145 -1.74 -2.94 -22.29
N ASN A 146 -1.56 -4.23 -22.07
CA ASN A 146 -2.19 -5.28 -22.87
C ASN A 146 -3.71 -5.46 -22.60
N LEU A 147 -4.26 -4.82 -21.56
CA LEU A 147 -5.70 -4.78 -21.33
C LEU A 147 -6.41 -3.75 -22.21
N ASN A 148 -5.68 -2.73 -22.66
CA ASN A 148 -6.20 -1.58 -23.40
C ASN A 148 -6.04 -1.73 -24.94
N VAL A 149 -5.71 -2.94 -25.40
CA VAL A 149 -5.56 -3.25 -26.85
C VAL A 149 -6.75 -4.02 -27.41
#